data_e9eb9fcbb450934cce872014b566dd03
#
_entry.id   e9eb9fcbb450934cce872014b566dd03
#
_cell.length_a   1.000
_cell.length_b   1.000
_cell.length_c   1.000
_cell.angle_alpha   90.00
_cell.angle_beta   90.00
_cell.angle_gamma   90.00
#
_symmetry.space_group_name_H-M   'P 1'
#
loop_
_entity.id
_entity.type
_entity.pdbx_description
1 polymer ?
#
loop_
_entity_poly.entity_id
_entity_poly.type
_entity_poly.pdbx_seq_one_letter_code
_entity_poly.pdbx_strand_id
1 'polypeptide(L)'
;MATITLYKEKVNGVGGLIDNLIKSSSNLDVQLGTLKNTLQGVDSSTCNLQDTVDSISSSSKSEKSKIEDLKKLNNKLSEFIETASRKDSAAEEEIKKSKEDFYTKYSYLKPECEKSVIEHICDGVQSAAEWCK
;
A
#
# COMPACT_ATOMS: atom_id res chain seq x y z
N MET A 1 -6.60 10.21 12.43
CA MET A 1 -5.54 10.18 11.37
C MET A 1 -4.37 9.22 11.66
N ALA A 2 -3.85 9.09 12.88
CA ALA A 2 -2.73 8.17 13.19
C ALA A 2 -2.97 6.70 12.82
N THR A 3 -4.19 6.20 12.86
CA THR A 3 -4.51 4.78 12.66
C THR A 3 -4.34 4.33 11.21
N ILE A 4 -4.74 5.15 10.23
CA ILE A 4 -4.66 4.79 8.81
C ILE A 4 -3.22 4.84 8.29
N THR A 5 -2.44 5.82 8.72
CA THR A 5 -1.01 5.90 8.40
C THR A 5 -0.26 4.66 8.90
N LEU A 6 -0.58 4.19 10.12
CA LEU A 6 0.01 2.98 10.69
C LEU A 6 -0.32 1.72 9.88
N TYR A 7 -1.55 1.60 9.38
CA TYR A 7 -1.95 0.47 8.53
C TYR A 7 -1.25 0.51 7.17
N LYS A 8 -1.12 1.69 6.55
CA LYS A 8 -0.44 1.86 5.27
C LYS A 8 1.02 1.41 5.34
N GLU A 9 1.75 1.78 6.38
CA GLU A 9 3.14 1.34 6.59
C GLU A 9 3.24 -0.18 6.78
N LYS A 10 2.35 -0.78 7.56
CA LYS A 10 2.31 -2.23 7.74
C LYS A 10 2.00 -2.97 6.45
N VAL A 11 1.05 -2.48 5.66
CA VAL A 11 0.66 -3.09 4.37
C VAL A 11 1.79 -2.93 3.34
N ASN A 12 2.49 -1.79 3.30
CA ASN A 12 3.69 -1.62 2.47
C ASN A 12 4.81 -2.59 2.89
N GLY A 13 4.97 -2.85 4.18
CA GLY A 13 5.91 -3.85 4.69
C GLY A 13 5.59 -5.26 4.17
N VAL A 14 4.32 -5.64 4.08
CA VAL A 14 3.89 -6.92 3.49
C VAL A 14 4.25 -6.98 2.01
N GLY A 15 4.05 -5.90 1.24
CA GLY A 15 4.48 -5.82 -0.16
C GLY A 15 5.97 -6.10 -0.33
N GLY A 16 6.81 -5.50 0.50
CA GLY A 16 8.26 -5.75 0.49
C GLY A 16 8.63 -7.21 0.80
N LEU A 17 7.90 -7.88 1.70
CA LEU A 17 8.09 -9.31 1.98
C LEU A 17 7.69 -10.17 0.77
N ILE A 18 6.60 -9.84 0.09
CA ILE A 18 6.17 -10.54 -1.12
C ILE A 18 7.22 -10.39 -2.22
N ASP A 19 7.79 -9.20 -2.43
CA ASP A 19 8.85 -8.99 -3.40
C ASP A 19 10.10 -9.81 -3.11
N ASN A 20 10.48 -9.94 -1.83
CA ASN A 20 11.60 -10.80 -1.42
C ASN A 20 11.30 -12.28 -1.68
N LEU A 21 10.06 -12.73 -1.43
CA LEU A 21 9.63 -14.09 -1.77
C LEU A 21 9.70 -14.35 -3.27
N ILE A 22 9.22 -13.41 -4.10
CA ILE A 22 9.28 -13.51 -5.57
C ILE A 22 10.73 -13.65 -6.03
N LYS A 23 11.66 -12.83 -5.49
CA LYS A 23 13.09 -12.92 -5.80
C LYS A 23 13.68 -14.27 -5.42
N SER A 24 13.36 -14.77 -4.23
CA SER A 24 13.86 -16.06 -3.74
C SER A 24 13.34 -17.22 -4.59
N SER A 25 12.05 -17.23 -4.91
CA SER A 25 11.45 -18.24 -5.78
C SER A 25 12.01 -18.18 -7.22
N SER A 26 12.26 -16.98 -7.73
CA SER A 26 12.88 -16.80 -9.05
C SER A 26 14.33 -17.36 -9.09
N ASN A 27 15.09 -17.16 -8.03
CA ASN A 27 16.43 -17.73 -7.90
C ASN A 27 16.38 -19.26 -7.82
N LEU A 28 15.42 -19.81 -7.10
CA LEU A 28 15.20 -21.24 -7.01
C LEU A 28 14.87 -21.85 -8.39
N ASP A 29 14.00 -21.22 -9.16
CA ASP A 29 13.64 -21.67 -10.52
C ASP A 29 14.87 -21.68 -11.44
N VAL A 30 15.73 -20.66 -11.36
CA VAL A 30 17.01 -20.62 -12.13
C VAL A 30 17.93 -21.76 -11.71
N GLN A 31 18.07 -22.05 -10.42
CA GLN A 31 18.90 -23.14 -9.91
C GLN A 31 18.36 -24.50 -10.35
N LEU A 32 17.04 -24.70 -10.32
CA LEU A 32 16.37 -25.91 -10.83
C LEU A 32 16.63 -26.10 -12.33
N GLY A 33 16.58 -25.01 -13.11
CA GLY A 33 16.92 -25.04 -14.53
C GLY A 33 18.37 -25.45 -14.79
N THR A 34 19.31 -24.90 -14.03
CA THR A 34 20.73 -25.25 -14.11
C THR A 34 20.96 -26.73 -13.75
N LEU A 35 20.37 -27.18 -12.64
CA LEU A 35 20.47 -28.56 -12.20
C LEU A 35 19.90 -29.53 -13.24
N LYS A 36 18.74 -29.22 -13.80
CA LYS A 36 18.13 -29.99 -14.88
C LYS A 36 19.08 -30.14 -16.08
N ASN A 37 19.67 -29.03 -16.55
CA ASN A 37 20.59 -29.03 -17.68
C ASN A 37 21.84 -29.88 -17.39
N THR A 38 22.36 -29.77 -16.17
CA THR A 38 23.51 -30.59 -15.73
C THR A 38 23.19 -32.07 -15.74
N LEU A 39 22.02 -32.47 -15.21
CA LEU A 39 21.59 -33.87 -15.16
C LEU A 39 21.29 -34.43 -16.55
N GLN A 40 20.74 -33.63 -17.47
CA GLN A 40 20.54 -34.03 -18.87
C GLN A 40 21.84 -34.23 -19.65
N GLY A 41 22.94 -33.63 -19.21
CA GLY A 41 24.28 -33.81 -19.78
C GLY A 41 24.99 -35.11 -19.30
N VAL A 42 24.42 -35.79 -18.31
CA VAL A 42 24.99 -37.08 -17.83
C VAL A 42 24.67 -38.20 -18.81
N ASP A 43 25.68 -39.02 -19.14
CA ASP A 43 25.51 -40.14 -20.02
C ASP A 43 24.54 -41.17 -19.43
N SER A 44 23.45 -41.40 -20.15
CA SER A 44 22.37 -42.34 -19.74
C SER A 44 22.86 -43.78 -19.63
N SER A 45 23.98 -44.14 -20.25
CA SER A 45 24.61 -45.46 -20.10
C SER A 45 25.18 -45.67 -18.69
N THR A 46 25.49 -44.59 -17.98
CA THR A 46 26.07 -44.62 -16.64
C THR A 46 25.01 -44.59 -15.56
N CYS A 47 23.93 -43.78 -15.75
CA CYS A 47 22.85 -43.68 -14.80
C CYS A 47 21.59 -43.10 -15.46
N ASN A 48 20.45 -43.77 -15.24
CA ASN A 48 19.16 -43.22 -15.69
C ASN A 48 18.62 -42.18 -14.68
N LEU A 49 18.72 -40.93 -15.04
CA LEU A 49 18.25 -39.79 -14.22
C LEU A 49 16.94 -39.16 -14.72
N GLN A 50 16.23 -39.84 -15.65
CA GLN A 50 15.03 -39.28 -16.28
C GLN A 50 13.95 -38.91 -15.25
N ASP A 51 13.67 -39.78 -14.28
CA ASP A 51 12.67 -39.52 -13.23
C ASP A 51 13.04 -38.28 -12.36
N THR A 52 14.34 -38.10 -12.14
CA THR A 52 14.86 -36.93 -11.41
C THR A 52 14.68 -35.64 -12.22
N VAL A 53 14.96 -35.71 -13.53
CA VAL A 53 14.76 -34.58 -14.45
C VAL A 53 13.27 -34.21 -14.55
N ASP A 54 12.38 -35.19 -14.57
CA ASP A 54 10.93 -34.97 -14.63
C ASP A 54 10.41 -34.37 -13.31
N SER A 55 10.92 -34.82 -12.17
CA SER A 55 10.62 -34.25 -10.85
C SER A 55 11.08 -32.79 -10.73
N ILE A 56 12.26 -32.46 -11.21
CA ILE A 56 12.78 -31.10 -11.26
C ILE A 56 11.91 -30.21 -12.18
N SER A 57 11.51 -30.75 -13.34
CA SER A 57 10.64 -30.03 -14.28
C SER A 57 9.27 -29.71 -13.67
N SER A 58 8.71 -30.64 -12.91
CA SER A 58 7.44 -30.45 -12.18
C SER A 58 7.57 -29.41 -11.06
N SER A 59 8.68 -29.46 -10.33
CA SER A 59 8.98 -28.46 -9.28
C SER A 59 9.14 -27.06 -9.85
N SER A 60 9.87 -26.90 -10.96
CA SER A 60 10.02 -25.62 -11.66
C SER A 60 8.67 -25.06 -12.13
N LYS A 61 7.78 -25.88 -12.68
CA LYS A 61 6.41 -25.43 -13.05
C LYS A 61 5.63 -24.94 -11.83
N SER A 62 5.72 -25.65 -10.72
CA SER A 62 5.07 -25.27 -9.46
C SER A 62 5.59 -23.93 -8.94
N GLU A 63 6.92 -23.71 -8.96
CA GLU A 63 7.52 -22.45 -8.54
C GLU A 63 7.09 -21.27 -9.44
N LYS A 64 7.03 -21.45 -10.75
CA LYS A 64 6.52 -20.42 -11.68
C LYS A 64 5.09 -20.03 -11.38
N SER A 65 4.21 -20.99 -11.12
CA SER A 65 2.83 -20.69 -10.71
C SER A 65 2.76 -19.90 -9.41
N LYS A 66 3.56 -20.27 -8.41
CA LYS A 66 3.63 -19.52 -7.14
C LYS A 66 4.11 -18.08 -7.34
N ILE A 67 5.11 -17.88 -8.20
CA ILE A 67 5.62 -16.54 -8.53
C ILE A 67 4.51 -15.69 -9.17
N GLU A 68 3.73 -16.24 -10.09
CA GLU A 68 2.62 -15.54 -10.72
C GLU A 68 1.53 -15.18 -9.70
N ASP A 69 1.19 -16.08 -8.81
CA ASP A 69 0.17 -15.84 -7.78
C ASP A 69 0.65 -14.79 -6.75
N LEU A 70 1.92 -14.79 -6.38
CA LEU A 70 2.52 -13.76 -5.54
C LEU A 70 2.51 -12.39 -6.24
N LYS A 71 2.81 -12.32 -7.53
CA LYS A 71 2.71 -11.08 -8.31
C LYS A 71 1.28 -10.54 -8.35
N LYS A 72 0.29 -11.41 -8.58
CA LYS A 72 -1.13 -11.02 -8.54
C LYS A 72 -1.53 -10.50 -7.15
N LEU A 73 -1.07 -11.16 -6.09
CA LEU A 73 -1.32 -10.72 -4.72
C LEU A 73 -0.71 -9.35 -4.46
N ASN A 74 0.53 -9.12 -4.87
CA ASN A 74 1.21 -7.83 -4.68
C ASN A 74 0.50 -6.70 -5.42
N ASN A 75 0.03 -6.94 -6.65
CA ASN A 75 -0.74 -5.97 -7.41
C ASN A 75 -2.06 -5.61 -6.72
N LYS A 76 -2.82 -6.63 -6.26
CA LYS A 76 -4.06 -6.38 -5.52
C LYS A 76 -3.83 -5.62 -4.21
N LEU A 77 -2.72 -5.88 -3.53
CA LEU A 77 -2.34 -5.16 -2.33
C LEU A 77 -2.06 -3.68 -2.64
N SER A 78 -1.35 -3.40 -3.72
CA SER A 78 -1.07 -2.04 -4.18
C SER A 78 -2.35 -1.29 -4.57
N GLU A 79 -3.25 -1.92 -5.32
CA GLU A 79 -4.56 -1.36 -5.66
C GLU A 79 -5.42 -1.07 -4.42
N PHE A 80 -5.37 -1.95 -3.42
CA PHE A 80 -6.06 -1.74 -2.16
C PHE A 80 -5.53 -0.52 -1.41
N ILE A 81 -4.19 -0.37 -1.31
CA ILE A 81 -3.55 0.78 -0.66
C ILE A 81 -3.94 2.08 -1.35
N GLU A 82 -3.88 2.10 -2.68
CA GLU A 82 -4.22 3.29 -3.48
C GLU A 82 -5.69 3.66 -3.29
N THR A 83 -6.58 2.68 -3.36
CA THR A 83 -8.02 2.90 -3.17
C THR A 83 -8.35 3.38 -1.76
N ALA A 84 -7.74 2.79 -0.74
CA ALA A 84 -7.91 3.20 0.65
C ALA A 84 -7.39 4.63 0.86
N SER A 85 -6.21 4.97 0.36
CA SER A 85 -5.62 6.30 0.45
C SER A 85 -6.50 7.36 -0.24
N ARG A 86 -7.04 7.06 -1.42
CA ARG A 86 -7.94 7.96 -2.14
C ARG A 86 -9.25 8.22 -1.39
N LYS A 87 -9.86 7.18 -0.81
CA LYS A 87 -11.07 7.33 -0.01
C LYS A 87 -10.84 8.11 1.26
N ASP A 88 -9.69 7.91 1.90
CA ASP A 88 -9.30 8.64 3.09
C ASP A 88 -9.12 10.13 2.80
N SER A 89 -8.41 10.49 1.73
CA SER A 89 -8.24 11.88 1.29
C SER A 89 -9.57 12.54 0.93
N ALA A 90 -10.47 11.83 0.26
CA ALA A 90 -11.80 12.35 -0.07
C ALA A 90 -12.65 12.61 1.20
N ALA A 91 -12.58 11.72 2.19
CA ALA A 91 -13.26 11.91 3.46
C ALA A 91 -12.67 13.11 4.26
N GLU A 92 -11.36 13.29 4.22
CA GLU A 92 -10.71 14.45 4.83
C GLU A 92 -11.17 15.76 4.20
N GLU A 93 -11.27 15.83 2.87
CA GLU A 93 -11.79 17.01 2.16
C GLU A 93 -13.26 17.29 2.50
N GLU A 94 -14.12 16.25 2.56
CA GLU A 94 -15.53 16.41 2.96
C GLU A 94 -15.68 16.92 4.39
N ILE A 95 -14.89 16.39 5.32
CA ILE A 95 -14.88 16.85 6.72
C ILE A 95 -14.43 18.30 6.79
N LYS A 96 -13.37 18.69 6.07
CA LYS A 96 -12.88 20.04 6.01
C LYS A 96 -13.93 21.00 5.47
N LYS A 97 -14.57 20.66 4.35
CA LYS A 97 -15.64 21.45 3.75
C LYS A 97 -16.83 21.58 4.70
N SER A 98 -17.29 20.50 5.31
CA SER A 98 -18.38 20.54 6.28
C SER A 98 -18.06 21.42 7.49
N LYS A 99 -16.82 21.40 7.95
CA LYS A 99 -16.31 22.25 9.03
C LYS A 99 -16.32 23.74 8.61
N GLU A 100 -15.86 24.05 7.40
CA GLU A 100 -15.87 25.40 6.85
C GLU A 100 -17.31 25.93 6.68
N ASP A 101 -18.22 25.12 6.12
CA ASP A 101 -19.63 25.43 5.97
C ASP A 101 -20.31 25.68 7.33
N PHE A 102 -19.98 24.87 8.33
CA PHE A 102 -20.48 25.03 9.70
C PHE A 102 -20.01 26.36 10.30
N TYR A 103 -18.72 26.70 10.22
CA TYR A 103 -18.21 27.94 10.77
C TYR A 103 -18.59 29.18 9.94
N THR A 104 -18.91 29.02 8.68
CA THR A 104 -19.53 30.11 7.88
C THR A 104 -20.91 30.46 8.41
N LYS A 105 -21.69 29.44 8.82
CA LYS A 105 -23.02 29.62 9.38
C LYS A 105 -23.03 30.02 10.85
N TYR A 106 -22.05 29.55 11.62
CA TYR A 106 -21.95 29.73 13.07
C TYR A 106 -20.56 30.24 13.46
N SER A 107 -20.21 31.44 12.98
CA SER A 107 -18.86 32.03 13.14
C SER A 107 -18.45 32.19 14.61
N TYR A 108 -19.41 32.44 15.49
CA TYR A 108 -19.20 32.60 16.94
C TYR A 108 -18.76 31.31 17.65
N LEU A 109 -18.90 30.14 17.00
CA LEU A 109 -18.44 28.85 17.53
C LEU A 109 -17.04 28.48 17.03
N LYS A 110 -16.44 29.26 16.13
CA LYS A 110 -15.11 28.99 15.61
C LYS A 110 -14.07 29.19 16.72
N PRO A 111 -13.21 28.18 16.99
CA PRO A 111 -12.16 28.33 18.00
C PRO A 111 -11.22 29.49 17.68
N GLU A 112 -10.79 30.23 18.68
CA GLU A 112 -9.89 31.38 18.52
C GLU A 112 -8.61 31.06 17.73
N CYS A 113 -8.05 29.84 17.92
CA CYS A 113 -6.85 29.41 17.19
C CYS A 113 -7.07 29.14 15.69
N GLU A 114 -8.32 29.08 15.24
CA GLU A 114 -8.70 28.87 13.83
C GLU A 114 -9.26 30.11 13.16
N LYS A 115 -9.45 31.24 13.91
CA LYS A 115 -9.88 32.50 13.35
C LYS A 115 -8.75 33.16 12.58
N SER A 116 -9.08 33.76 11.44
CA SER A 116 -8.15 34.60 10.70
C SER A 116 -7.94 35.96 11.38
N VAL A 117 -6.88 36.68 11.04
CA VAL A 117 -6.62 38.04 11.54
C VAL A 117 -7.78 38.97 11.24
N ILE A 118 -8.44 38.81 10.09
CA ILE A 118 -9.60 39.64 9.70
C ILE A 118 -10.80 39.35 10.60
N GLU A 119 -11.07 38.09 10.93
CA GLU A 119 -12.14 37.67 11.83
C GLU A 119 -11.93 38.21 13.24
N HIS A 120 -10.70 38.23 13.76
CA HIS A 120 -10.33 38.86 15.03
C HIS A 120 -10.58 40.36 15.03
N ILE A 121 -10.27 41.05 13.93
CA ILE A 121 -10.52 42.48 13.78
C ILE A 121 -12.03 42.76 13.76
N CYS A 122 -12.82 41.96 13.03
CA CYS A 122 -14.27 42.10 12.98
C CYS A 122 -14.92 41.86 14.34
N ASP A 123 -14.51 40.83 15.08
CA ASP A 123 -14.98 40.55 16.43
C ASP A 123 -14.66 41.73 17.40
N GLY A 124 -13.47 42.28 17.28
CA GLY A 124 -13.04 43.45 18.06
C GLY A 124 -13.88 44.71 17.76
N VAL A 125 -14.20 44.98 16.50
CA VAL A 125 -15.04 46.11 16.07
C VAL A 125 -16.48 45.93 16.54
N GLN A 126 -17.06 44.70 16.45
CA GLN A 126 -18.40 44.43 16.96
C GLN A 126 -18.49 44.64 18.48
N SER A 127 -17.52 44.14 19.23
CA SER A 127 -17.44 44.31 20.67
C SER A 127 -17.34 45.79 21.06
N ALA A 128 -16.56 46.59 20.34
CA ALA A 128 -16.47 48.00 20.55
C ALA A 128 -17.78 48.76 20.25
N ALA A 129 -18.49 48.37 19.17
CA ALA A 129 -19.78 48.94 18.80
C ALA A 129 -20.90 48.63 19.82
N GLU A 130 -20.87 47.46 20.44
CA GLU A 130 -21.80 47.10 21.52
C GLU A 130 -21.50 47.83 22.81
N TRP A 131 -20.25 48.17 23.08
CA TRP A 131 -19.86 48.93 24.25
C TRP A 131 -20.25 50.42 24.17
N CYS A 132 -20.42 50.95 22.96
CA CYS A 132 -20.85 52.31 22.69
C CYS A 132 -22.37 52.52 22.67
N LYS A 133 -23.18 51.50 22.91
CA LYS A 133 -24.63 51.55 23.05
C LYS A 133 -25.06 51.65 24.50
#